data_5ad6cb1188364fb4d01a4fbb56f9d7f5
#
_entry.id   5ad6cb1188364fb4d01a4fbb56f9d7f5
#
_cell.length_a   1.000
_cell.length_b   1.000
_cell.length_c   1.000
_cell.angle_alpha   90.00
_cell.angle_beta   90.00
_cell.angle_gamma   90.00
#
_symmetry.space_group_name_H-M   'P 1'
#
loop_
_entity.id
_entity.type
_entity.pdbx_description
1 polymer ?
#
loop_
_entity_poly.entity_id
_entity_poly.type
_entity_poly.pdbx_seq_one_letter_code
_entity_poly.pdbx_strand_id
1 'polypeptide(L)'
;NSAFITFNKQIAAHIAVQVLAHHIPYKMSNRYIEVAPSDVIHANLNMNPYEQKIRTAISYAATAGLIILWAFPVAFVGAISNVAALCEKYSWLAWICDLPAVVVGIISGILPPVMLAILMMLLPIILRLLARFEGIPKYTGLELSLMTRFFIFQVLVSCLLFSTRDAKSLILFLPAFLLDRHSI
;
A
#
# COMPACT_ATOMS: atom_id res chain seq x y z
N ASN A 1 15.50 2.09 25.60
CA ASN A 1 16.69 1.23 25.65
C ASN A 1 16.33 -0.13 25.08
N SER A 2 17.18 -0.67 24.19
CA SER A 2 17.01 -1.97 23.56
C SER A 2 18.18 -2.87 23.93
N ALA A 3 17.93 -4.17 24.06
CA ALA A 3 18.97 -5.16 24.38
C ALA A 3 18.86 -6.33 23.41
N PHE A 4 20.01 -6.87 23.00
CA PHE A 4 20.14 -8.11 22.24
C PHE A 4 20.62 -9.19 23.20
N ILE A 5 19.87 -10.29 23.29
CA ILE A 5 20.14 -11.40 24.19
C ILE A 5 20.30 -12.66 23.37
N THR A 6 21.44 -13.32 23.51
CA THR A 6 21.72 -14.60 22.85
C THR A 6 21.42 -15.74 23.80
N PHE A 7 20.65 -16.72 23.35
CA PHE A 7 20.32 -17.92 24.13
C PHE A 7 21.08 -19.13 23.60
N ASN A 8 21.50 -20.02 24.49
CA ASN A 8 22.17 -21.27 24.11
C ASN A 8 21.24 -22.31 23.48
N LYS A 9 19.92 -22.17 23.70
CA LYS A 9 18.91 -23.08 23.16
C LYS A 9 17.80 -22.27 22.48
N GLN A 10 17.39 -22.67 21.28
CA GLN A 10 16.34 -22.01 20.52
C GLN A 10 15.01 -21.98 21.30
N ILE A 11 14.66 -23.08 21.97
CA ILE A 11 13.44 -23.17 22.77
C ILE A 11 13.39 -22.09 23.87
N ALA A 12 14.52 -21.75 24.47
CA ALA A 12 14.60 -20.72 25.50
C ALA A 12 14.28 -19.32 24.92
N ALA A 13 14.73 -19.03 23.70
CA ALA A 13 14.41 -17.79 23.01
C ALA A 13 12.91 -17.67 22.71
N HIS A 14 12.28 -18.73 22.23
CA HIS A 14 10.83 -18.77 21.99
C HIS A 14 10.01 -18.60 23.26
N ILE A 15 10.38 -19.28 24.35
CA ILE A 15 9.74 -19.14 25.64
C ILE A 15 9.87 -17.70 26.18
N ALA A 16 11.07 -17.11 26.08
CA ALA A 16 11.33 -15.74 26.54
C ALA A 16 10.47 -14.70 25.84
N VAL A 17 10.06 -14.91 24.59
CA VAL A 17 9.15 -14.01 23.86
C VAL A 17 7.70 -14.16 24.31
N GLN A 18 7.29 -15.37 24.69
CA GLN A 18 5.91 -15.67 25.06
C GLN A 18 5.57 -15.36 26.52
N VAL A 19 6.58 -15.39 27.39
CA VAL A 19 6.39 -15.14 28.85
C VAL A 19 6.18 -13.63 29.09
N LEU A 20 5.24 -13.30 29.97
CA LEU A 20 5.03 -11.94 30.45
C LEU A 20 6.24 -11.51 31.31
N ALA A 21 7.08 -10.61 30.78
CA ALA A 21 8.30 -10.18 31.46
C ALA A 21 8.08 -8.97 32.40
N HIS A 22 7.02 -8.19 32.22
CA HIS A 22 6.74 -7.00 33.04
C HIS A 22 5.24 -6.79 33.22
N HIS A 23 4.81 -6.41 34.42
CA HIS A 23 3.42 -6.17 34.78
C HIS A 23 2.84 -4.86 34.22
N ILE A 24 3.68 -3.87 33.93
CA ILE A 24 3.24 -2.59 33.37
C ILE A 24 3.01 -2.74 31.86
N PRO A 25 1.82 -2.35 31.36
CA PRO A 25 1.53 -2.43 29.93
C PRO A 25 2.54 -1.63 29.09
N TYR A 26 2.89 -2.14 27.94
CA TYR A 26 3.85 -1.59 26.98
C TYR A 26 5.32 -1.55 27.41
N LYS A 27 5.67 -1.89 28.65
CA LYS A 27 7.07 -2.11 29.04
C LYS A 27 7.50 -3.51 28.61
N MET A 28 8.62 -3.59 27.87
CA MET A 28 9.19 -4.84 27.35
C MET A 28 8.20 -5.67 26.50
N SER A 29 7.21 -5.02 25.86
CA SER A 29 6.20 -5.71 25.05
C SER A 29 6.72 -6.16 23.69
N ASN A 30 7.56 -5.34 23.05
CA ASN A 30 8.08 -5.61 21.72
C ASN A 30 9.34 -6.48 21.82
N ARG A 31 9.17 -7.78 21.62
CA ARG A 31 10.25 -8.77 21.62
C ARG A 31 10.23 -9.52 20.31
N TYR A 32 11.40 -9.67 19.73
CA TYR A 32 11.58 -10.29 18.41
C TYR A 32 12.57 -11.43 18.55
N ILE A 33 12.29 -12.56 17.92
CA ILE A 33 13.18 -13.74 17.81
C ILE A 33 13.80 -13.78 16.42
N GLU A 34 14.95 -14.45 16.33
CA GLU A 34 15.65 -14.73 15.06
C GLU A 34 15.97 -13.46 14.26
N VAL A 35 16.40 -12.41 14.97
CA VAL A 35 16.75 -11.13 14.35
C VAL A 35 18.21 -11.15 13.94
N ALA A 36 18.48 -11.09 12.62
CA ALA A 36 19.83 -10.87 12.13
C ALA A 36 20.26 -9.41 12.43
N PRO A 37 21.52 -9.17 12.79
CA PRO A 37 22.02 -7.82 13.05
C PRO A 37 21.84 -6.85 11.87
N SER A 38 21.90 -7.37 10.64
CA SER A 38 21.69 -6.61 9.40
C SER A 38 20.22 -6.22 9.16
N ASP A 39 19.26 -6.94 9.78
CA ASP A 39 17.82 -6.71 9.64
C ASP A 39 17.29 -5.62 10.57
N VAL A 40 18.14 -5.07 11.43
CA VAL A 40 17.71 -4.11 12.46
C VAL A 40 17.85 -2.68 11.98
N ILE A 41 16.75 -1.93 12.06
CA ILE A 41 16.73 -0.48 11.85
C ILE A 41 16.99 0.21 13.20
N HIS A 42 18.26 0.49 13.48
CA HIS A 42 18.70 1.02 14.77
C HIS A 42 18.02 2.36 15.16
N ALA A 43 17.68 3.18 14.18
CA ALA A 43 16.97 4.45 14.40
C ALA A 43 15.57 4.26 15.02
N ASN A 44 14.91 3.13 14.78
CA ASN A 44 13.56 2.84 15.23
C ASN A 44 13.50 2.05 16.55
N LEU A 45 14.65 1.58 17.08
CA LEU A 45 14.69 0.75 18.28
C LEU A 45 14.30 1.49 19.57
N ASN A 46 14.52 2.79 19.64
CA ASN A 46 14.28 3.58 20.86
C ASN A 46 12.97 4.39 20.81
N MET A 47 12.05 3.99 19.95
CA MET A 47 10.78 4.68 19.76
C MET A 47 9.81 4.38 20.92
N ASN A 48 9.08 5.40 21.37
CA ASN A 48 8.04 5.22 22.39
C ASN A 48 6.87 4.40 21.79
N PRO A 49 6.33 3.37 22.49
CA PRO A 49 5.26 2.55 21.96
C PRO A 49 3.97 3.33 21.63
N TYR A 50 3.69 4.41 22.33
CA TYR A 50 2.57 5.30 21.99
C TYR A 50 2.82 6.07 20.69
N GLU A 51 4.03 6.58 20.50
CA GLU A 51 4.44 7.25 19.26
C GLU A 51 4.37 6.28 18.06
N GLN A 52 4.84 5.06 18.23
CA GLN A 52 4.75 4.03 17.20
C GLN A 52 3.31 3.77 16.79
N LYS A 53 2.37 3.62 17.75
CA LYS A 53 0.95 3.41 17.45
C LYS A 53 0.33 4.59 16.69
N ILE A 54 0.65 5.82 17.08
CA ILE A 54 0.17 7.03 16.39
C ILE A 54 0.72 7.07 14.96
N ARG A 55 2.00 6.80 14.76
CA ARG A 55 2.62 6.75 13.43
C ARG A 55 2.01 5.66 12.56
N THR A 56 1.73 4.48 13.13
CA THR A 56 1.03 3.39 12.46
C THR A 56 -0.38 3.82 12.02
N ALA A 57 -1.16 4.43 12.91
CA ALA A 57 -2.49 4.93 12.58
C ALA A 57 -2.47 5.98 11.47
N ILE A 58 -1.56 6.96 11.54
CA ILE A 58 -1.37 7.97 10.49
C ILE A 58 -0.97 7.32 9.17
N SER A 59 -0.07 6.34 9.20
CA SER A 59 0.38 5.62 8.01
C SER A 59 -0.75 4.84 7.33
N TYR A 60 -1.63 4.19 8.10
CA TYR A 60 -2.82 3.52 7.55
C TYR A 60 -3.83 4.52 7.00
N ALA A 61 -4.09 5.64 7.70
CA ALA A 61 -4.96 6.70 7.21
C ALA A 61 -4.43 7.31 5.91
N ALA A 62 -3.12 7.56 5.82
CA ALA A 62 -2.47 8.03 4.60
C ALA A 62 -2.55 6.99 3.46
N THR A 63 -2.44 5.69 3.76
CA THR A 63 -2.63 4.63 2.76
C THR A 63 -4.07 4.63 2.22
N ALA A 64 -5.07 4.78 3.09
CA ALA A 64 -6.47 4.90 2.66
C ALA A 64 -6.71 6.15 1.81
N GLY A 65 -6.15 7.29 2.22
CA GLY A 65 -6.18 8.53 1.42
C GLY A 65 -5.52 8.38 0.05
N LEU A 66 -4.39 7.67 0.01
CA LEU A 66 -3.67 7.36 -1.24
C LEU A 66 -4.54 6.51 -2.19
N ILE A 67 -5.27 5.52 -1.68
CA ILE A 67 -6.18 4.69 -2.48
C ILE A 67 -7.25 5.55 -3.16
N ILE A 68 -7.86 6.47 -2.42
CA ILE A 68 -8.86 7.38 -2.96
C ILE A 68 -8.25 8.33 -3.99
N LEU A 69 -7.09 8.91 -3.67
CA LEU A 69 -6.37 9.81 -4.58
C LEU A 69 -5.95 9.11 -5.87
N TRP A 70 -5.59 7.82 -5.78
CA TRP A 70 -5.16 7.01 -6.94
C TRP A 70 -6.26 6.74 -7.95
N ALA A 71 -7.52 6.81 -7.51
CA ALA A 71 -8.67 6.65 -8.39
C ALA A 71 -8.70 7.72 -9.50
N PHE A 72 -8.22 8.94 -9.23
CA PHE A 72 -8.20 10.03 -10.21
C PHE A 72 -7.27 9.74 -11.40
N PRO A 73 -5.97 9.44 -11.22
CA PRO A 73 -5.10 9.12 -12.34
C PRO A 73 -5.54 7.88 -13.10
N VAL A 74 -6.07 6.87 -12.41
CA VAL A 74 -6.59 5.66 -13.05
C VAL A 74 -7.85 5.98 -13.89
N ALA A 75 -8.78 6.77 -13.37
CA ALA A 75 -9.96 7.23 -14.11
C ALA A 75 -9.56 8.08 -15.32
N PHE A 76 -8.55 8.93 -15.19
CA PHE A 76 -8.02 9.75 -16.29
C PHE A 76 -7.44 8.88 -17.41
N VAL A 77 -6.65 7.85 -17.07
CA VAL A 77 -6.13 6.90 -18.06
C VAL A 77 -7.27 6.14 -18.74
N GLY A 78 -8.31 5.75 -17.98
CA GLY A 78 -9.51 5.13 -18.52
C GLY A 78 -10.27 6.03 -19.50
N ALA A 79 -10.33 7.33 -19.21
CA ALA A 79 -10.96 8.30 -20.12
C ALA A 79 -10.15 8.45 -21.43
N ILE A 80 -8.81 8.50 -21.34
CA ILE A 80 -7.93 8.58 -22.51
C ILE A 80 -8.04 7.32 -23.41
N SER A 81 -8.38 6.17 -22.85
CA SER A 81 -8.57 4.93 -23.63
C SER A 81 -9.62 5.07 -24.73
N ASN A 82 -10.54 6.00 -24.60
CA ASN A 82 -11.61 6.25 -25.56
C ASN A 82 -11.32 7.52 -26.40
N VAL A 83 -10.20 7.45 -27.18
CA VAL A 83 -9.70 8.58 -27.99
C VAL A 83 -10.79 9.14 -28.92
N ALA A 84 -11.60 8.29 -29.53
CA ALA A 84 -12.68 8.70 -30.44
C ALA A 84 -13.71 9.60 -29.74
N ALA A 85 -14.14 9.25 -28.53
CA ALA A 85 -15.06 10.06 -27.74
C ALA A 85 -14.41 11.37 -27.19
N LEU A 86 -13.09 11.35 -26.97
CA LEU A 86 -12.35 12.52 -26.55
C LEU A 86 -12.21 13.56 -27.67
N CYS A 87 -11.96 13.12 -28.90
CA CYS A 87 -11.86 13.99 -30.06
C CYS A 87 -13.17 14.75 -30.34
N GLU A 88 -14.30 14.07 -30.15
CA GLU A 88 -15.63 14.67 -30.33
C GLU A 88 -15.93 15.73 -29.27
N LYS A 89 -15.36 15.57 -28.06
CA LYS A 89 -15.62 16.45 -26.92
C LYS A 89 -14.64 17.61 -26.81
N TYR A 90 -13.39 17.44 -27.25
CA TYR A 90 -12.31 18.43 -27.08
C TYR A 90 -11.67 18.83 -28.40
N SER A 91 -11.99 20.04 -28.87
CA SER A 91 -11.49 20.59 -30.15
C SER A 91 -9.96 20.69 -30.26
N TRP A 92 -9.24 20.83 -29.14
CA TRP A 92 -7.77 20.90 -29.13
C TRP A 92 -7.10 19.53 -29.38
N LEU A 93 -7.85 18.43 -29.25
CA LEU A 93 -7.37 17.07 -29.51
C LEU A 93 -7.71 16.60 -30.94
N ALA A 94 -8.47 17.39 -31.69
CA ALA A 94 -8.94 17.05 -33.03
C ALA A 94 -7.79 16.72 -34.00
N TRP A 95 -6.62 17.35 -33.85
CA TRP A 95 -5.44 17.04 -34.64
C TRP A 95 -4.96 15.58 -34.55
N ILE A 96 -5.27 14.85 -33.45
CA ILE A 96 -4.94 13.42 -33.30
C ILE A 96 -5.89 12.57 -34.13
N CYS A 97 -7.13 13.01 -34.32
CA CYS A 97 -8.12 12.29 -35.12
C CYS A 97 -7.96 12.51 -36.63
N ASP A 98 -7.23 13.55 -37.05
CA ASP A 98 -6.83 13.76 -38.44
C ASP A 98 -5.72 12.80 -38.90
N LEU A 99 -5.12 12.03 -37.99
CA LEU A 99 -4.15 11.00 -38.27
C LEU A 99 -4.81 9.75 -38.90
N PRO A 100 -4.06 8.96 -39.69
CA PRO A 100 -4.58 7.71 -40.25
C PRO A 100 -5.16 6.81 -39.16
N ALA A 101 -6.28 6.18 -39.41
CA ALA A 101 -7.03 5.33 -38.46
C ALA A 101 -6.15 4.24 -37.79
N VAL A 102 -5.12 3.76 -38.51
CA VAL A 102 -4.13 2.80 -37.96
C VAL A 102 -3.33 3.39 -36.81
N VAL A 103 -2.89 4.66 -36.95
CA VAL A 103 -2.09 5.35 -35.91
C VAL A 103 -2.96 5.64 -34.68
N VAL A 104 -4.19 6.09 -34.87
CA VAL A 104 -5.14 6.32 -33.78
C VAL A 104 -5.46 5.02 -33.05
N GLY A 105 -5.61 3.91 -33.77
CA GLY A 105 -5.82 2.57 -33.18
C GLY A 105 -4.62 2.10 -32.34
N ILE A 106 -3.39 2.32 -32.79
CA ILE A 106 -2.18 1.98 -32.05
C ILE A 106 -2.06 2.86 -30.78
N ILE A 107 -2.29 4.16 -30.89
CA ILE A 107 -2.22 5.06 -29.75
C ILE A 107 -3.29 4.70 -28.71
N SER A 108 -4.54 4.47 -29.11
CA SER A 108 -5.61 4.11 -28.20
C SER A 108 -5.44 2.72 -27.58
N GLY A 109 -4.73 1.81 -28.23
CA GLY A 109 -4.48 0.46 -27.71
C GLY A 109 -3.26 0.37 -26.79
N ILE A 110 -2.18 1.09 -27.09
CA ILE A 110 -0.89 0.96 -26.35
C ILE A 110 -0.77 2.00 -25.23
N LEU A 111 -1.25 3.22 -25.44
CA LEU A 111 -1.08 4.31 -24.47
C LEU A 111 -1.68 4.01 -23.09
N PRO A 112 -2.92 3.51 -22.98
CA PRO A 112 -3.52 3.24 -21.66
C PRO A 112 -2.77 2.17 -20.86
N PRO A 113 -2.42 0.99 -21.39
CA PRO A 113 -1.64 -0.01 -20.67
C PRO A 113 -0.28 0.50 -20.22
N VAL A 114 0.41 1.28 -21.05
CA VAL A 114 1.72 1.87 -20.69
C VAL A 114 1.58 2.87 -19.55
N MET A 115 0.60 3.75 -19.60
CA MET A 115 0.33 4.71 -18.52
C MET A 115 -0.04 4.01 -17.21
N LEU A 116 -0.86 2.97 -17.26
CA LEU A 116 -1.18 2.15 -16.09
C LEU A 116 0.05 1.43 -15.54
N ALA A 117 0.92 0.89 -16.39
CA ALA A 117 2.16 0.25 -15.97
C ALA A 117 3.08 1.25 -15.23
N ILE A 118 3.23 2.48 -15.74
CA ILE A 118 4.01 3.54 -15.09
C ILE A 118 3.40 3.89 -13.71
N LEU A 119 2.09 4.04 -13.63
CA LEU A 119 1.39 4.28 -12.37
C LEU A 119 1.63 3.14 -11.37
N MET A 120 1.59 1.88 -11.82
CA MET A 120 1.84 0.72 -10.97
C MET A 120 3.30 0.61 -10.52
N MET A 121 4.28 1.09 -11.32
CA MET A 121 5.69 1.17 -10.91
C MET A 121 5.92 2.25 -9.84
N LEU A 122 5.18 3.35 -9.89
CA LEU A 122 5.30 4.44 -8.92
C LEU A 122 4.75 4.06 -7.54
N LEU A 123 3.73 3.20 -7.50
CA LEU A 123 3.04 2.82 -6.28
C LEU A 123 3.93 2.21 -5.19
N PRO A 124 4.78 1.20 -5.47
CA PRO A 124 5.65 0.60 -4.45
C PRO A 124 6.61 1.61 -3.82
N ILE A 125 7.03 2.61 -4.57
CA ILE A 125 7.94 3.68 -4.09
C ILE A 125 7.24 4.50 -3.02
N ILE A 126 6.01 4.94 -3.28
CA ILE A 126 5.21 5.73 -2.35
C ILE A 126 4.85 4.92 -1.10
N LEU A 127 4.40 3.66 -1.28
CA LEU A 127 4.07 2.78 -0.17
C LEU A 127 5.28 2.44 0.70
N ARG A 128 6.48 2.30 0.11
CA ARG A 128 7.73 2.08 0.85
C ARG A 128 8.09 3.30 1.71
N LEU A 129 7.89 4.50 1.17
CA LEU A 129 8.09 5.72 1.94
C LEU A 129 7.15 5.78 3.16
N LEU A 130 5.90 5.41 2.94
CA LEU A 130 4.87 5.36 3.98
C LEU A 130 5.17 4.29 5.06
N ALA A 131 5.63 3.12 4.64
CA ALA A 131 6.02 2.04 5.56
C ALA A 131 7.25 2.41 6.40
N ARG A 132 8.20 3.15 5.84
CA ARG A 132 9.36 3.67 6.61
C ARG A 132 8.93 4.66 7.69
N PHE A 133 7.91 5.47 7.44
CA PHE A 133 7.38 6.42 8.41
C PHE A 133 6.74 5.72 9.62
N GLU A 134 6.24 4.49 9.48
CA GLU A 134 5.60 3.71 10.53
C GLU A 134 6.53 3.38 11.70
N GLY A 135 7.84 3.38 11.49
CA GLY A 135 8.82 3.14 12.55
C GLY A 135 8.98 1.68 12.93
N ILE A 136 8.82 0.76 11.98
CA ILE A 136 9.04 -0.67 12.17
C ILE A 136 10.53 -0.91 12.44
N PRO A 137 10.91 -1.70 13.48
CA PRO A 137 12.30 -1.89 13.86
C PRO A 137 13.07 -2.91 13.02
N LYS A 138 12.39 -3.69 12.15
CA LYS A 138 12.98 -4.73 11.31
C LYS A 138 12.71 -4.46 9.83
N TYR A 139 13.70 -4.64 8.96
CA TYR A 139 13.51 -4.54 7.51
C TYR A 139 12.54 -5.59 6.97
N THR A 140 12.65 -6.83 7.43
CA THR A 140 11.70 -7.91 7.08
C THR A 140 10.27 -7.57 7.49
N GLY A 141 10.07 -6.95 8.66
CA GLY A 141 8.75 -6.46 9.09
C GLY A 141 8.23 -5.33 8.23
N LEU A 142 9.11 -4.43 7.79
CA LEU A 142 8.76 -3.33 6.88
C LEU A 142 8.34 -3.86 5.51
N GLU A 143 9.07 -4.84 4.97
CA GLU A 143 8.71 -5.47 3.69
C GLU A 143 7.39 -6.23 3.76
N LEU A 144 7.12 -6.92 4.88
CA LEU A 144 5.84 -7.58 5.11
C LEU A 144 4.67 -6.59 5.17
N SER A 145 4.85 -5.47 5.88
CA SER A 145 3.88 -4.38 5.92
C SER A 145 3.63 -3.78 4.53
N LEU A 146 4.69 -3.57 3.75
CA LEU A 146 4.64 -3.11 2.38
C LEU A 146 3.84 -4.08 1.49
N MET A 147 4.14 -5.37 1.58
CA MET A 147 3.49 -6.45 0.82
C MET A 147 1.97 -6.47 1.10
N THR A 148 1.61 -6.41 2.38
CA THR A 148 0.20 -6.38 2.81
C THR A 148 -0.53 -5.15 2.26
N ARG A 149 0.07 -3.97 2.35
CA ARG A 149 -0.50 -2.72 1.83
C ARG A 149 -0.62 -2.73 0.31
N PHE A 150 0.40 -3.24 -0.37
CA PHE A 150 0.39 -3.37 -1.82
C PHE A 150 -0.71 -4.33 -2.28
N PHE A 151 -0.89 -5.46 -1.59
CA PHE A 151 -1.95 -6.41 -1.89
C PHE A 151 -3.34 -5.78 -1.72
N ILE A 152 -3.59 -5.13 -0.58
CA ILE A 152 -4.86 -4.44 -0.32
C ILE A 152 -5.13 -3.37 -1.41
N PHE A 153 -4.12 -2.58 -1.73
CA PHE A 153 -4.22 -1.57 -2.77
C PHE A 153 -4.56 -2.20 -4.12
N GLN A 154 -3.86 -3.27 -4.51
CA GLN A 154 -4.07 -3.96 -5.80
C GLN A 154 -5.49 -4.51 -5.90
N VAL A 155 -5.99 -5.14 -4.84
CA VAL A 155 -7.37 -5.67 -4.80
C VAL A 155 -8.38 -4.53 -4.92
N LEU A 156 -8.22 -3.45 -4.16
CA LEU A 156 -9.15 -2.32 -4.19
C LEU A 156 -9.14 -1.61 -5.54
N VAL A 157 -7.97 -1.36 -6.13
CA VAL A 157 -7.87 -0.72 -7.45
C VAL A 157 -8.45 -1.64 -8.53
N SER A 158 -8.21 -2.95 -8.46
CA SER A 158 -8.81 -3.90 -9.39
C SER A 158 -10.33 -3.91 -9.27
N CYS A 159 -10.87 -3.94 -8.04
CA CYS A 159 -12.31 -3.81 -7.81
C CYS A 159 -12.87 -2.50 -8.36
N LEU A 160 -12.16 -1.38 -8.19
CA LEU A 160 -12.55 -0.08 -8.74
C LEU A 160 -12.59 -0.10 -10.26
N LEU A 161 -11.61 -0.70 -10.92
CA LEU A 161 -11.56 -0.82 -12.39
C LEU A 161 -12.69 -1.69 -12.94
N PHE A 162 -13.04 -2.78 -12.24
CA PHE A 162 -14.17 -3.63 -12.64
C PHE A 162 -15.52 -2.96 -12.35
N SER A 163 -15.61 -2.17 -11.27
CA SER A 163 -16.85 -1.53 -10.79
C SER A 163 -17.23 -0.26 -11.55
N THR A 164 -16.30 0.35 -12.30
CA THR A 164 -16.62 1.52 -13.15
C THR A 164 -17.56 1.17 -14.31
N ARG A 165 -17.75 -0.11 -14.60
CA ARG A 165 -18.82 -0.57 -15.52
C ARG A 165 -20.22 -0.56 -14.87
N ASP A 166 -20.29 -0.68 -13.53
CA ASP A 166 -21.55 -0.65 -12.77
C ASP A 166 -21.39 0.18 -11.49
N ALA A 167 -21.65 1.48 -11.59
CA ALA A 167 -21.42 2.46 -10.52
C ALA A 167 -22.21 2.19 -9.21
N LYS A 168 -23.11 1.22 -9.17
CA LYS A 168 -23.90 0.86 -7.98
C LYS A 168 -23.22 -0.12 -7.01
N SER A 169 -22.21 -0.88 -7.46
CA SER A 169 -21.58 -1.91 -6.63
C SER A 169 -20.47 -1.37 -5.72
N LEU A 170 -19.89 -0.21 -6.05
CA LEU A 170 -18.79 0.40 -5.29
C LEU A 170 -19.19 0.80 -3.86
N ILE A 171 -20.42 1.30 -3.69
CA ILE A 171 -20.94 1.75 -2.39
C ILE A 171 -21.20 0.57 -1.45
N LEU A 172 -21.42 -0.63 -1.98
CA LEU A 172 -21.73 -1.82 -1.19
C LEU A 172 -20.48 -2.54 -0.66
N PHE A 173 -19.33 -2.44 -1.36
CA PHE A 173 -18.13 -3.21 -1.03
C PHE A 173 -17.24 -2.55 0.04
N LEU A 174 -17.23 -1.23 0.11
CA LEU A 174 -16.39 -0.49 1.06
C LEU A 174 -16.73 -0.75 2.53
N PRO A 175 -18.02 -0.75 2.96
CA PRO A 175 -18.37 -1.02 4.35
C PRO A 175 -18.20 -2.49 4.74
N ALA A 176 -18.39 -3.45 3.82
CA ALA A 176 -18.22 -4.88 4.12
C ALA A 176 -16.77 -5.22 4.45
N PHE A 177 -15.80 -4.63 3.77
CA PHE A 177 -14.37 -4.84 4.02
C PHE A 177 -13.88 -4.22 5.34
N LEU A 178 -14.48 -3.09 5.75
CA LEU A 178 -14.12 -2.40 6.99
C LEU A 178 -14.70 -3.09 8.24
N LEU A 179 -15.80 -3.81 8.09
CA LEU A 179 -16.50 -4.49 9.21
C LEU A 179 -15.89 -5.86 9.55
N ASP A 180 -15.28 -6.55 8.59
CA ASP A 180 -14.71 -7.90 8.81
C ASP A 180 -13.40 -7.88 9.63
N ARG A 181 -12.80 -6.73 9.84
CA ARG A 181 -11.55 -6.59 10.61
C ARG A 181 -11.72 -6.48 12.13
N HIS A 182 -12.95 -6.50 12.63
CA HIS A 182 -13.24 -6.37 14.07
C HIS A 182 -13.49 -7.69 14.80
N SER A 183 -13.35 -8.85 14.11
CA SER A 183 -13.65 -10.16 14.69
C SER A 183 -12.47 -11.13 14.78
N ILE A 184 -11.23 -10.61 14.89
CA ILE A 184 -10.06 -11.43 15.28
C ILE A 184 -9.28 -10.74 16.40
#